data_606720522e327f8acf4a066ca7fd456b
#
_entry.id   606720522e327f8acf4a066ca7fd456b
#
_cell.length_a   1.000
_cell.length_b   1.000
_cell.length_c   1.000
_cell.angle_alpha   90.00
_cell.angle_beta   90.00
_cell.angle_gamma   90.00
#
_symmetry.space_group_name_H-M   'P 1'
#
loop_
_entity.id
_entity.type
_entity.pdbx_description
1 polymer ?
#
loop_
_entity_poly.entity_id
_entity_poly.type
_entity_poly.pdbx_seq_one_letter_code
_entity_poly.pdbx_strand_id
1 'polypeptide(L)'
;NNLAFATSTKMLQTYWHNQKFEHETKCKGQMVRTSLQTIADTYESLNFEVSGNGLLCGLHVKDTDLANRVTNAAFGRQLIVETCGSGDQVVKLLPPLTTTVDEFRDGLERLTDAFAACIS
;
A
#
# COMPACT_ATOMS: atom_id res chain seq x y z
N ASN A 1 -12.99 13.56 -5.54
CA ASN A 1 -13.98 13.73 -4.51
C ASN A 1 -13.71 15.00 -3.72
N ASN A 2 -14.50 16.05 -4.01
CA ASN A 2 -14.27 17.38 -3.45
C ASN A 2 -14.50 17.43 -1.94
N LEU A 3 -15.48 16.69 -1.43
CA LEU A 3 -15.76 16.66 0.00
C LEU A 3 -14.62 16.02 0.79
N ALA A 4 -14.11 14.91 0.31
CA ALA A 4 -12.97 14.24 0.95
C ALA A 4 -11.73 15.12 0.88
N PHE A 5 -11.51 15.80 -0.23
CA PHE A 5 -10.37 16.71 -0.39
C PHE A 5 -10.47 17.91 0.58
N ALA A 6 -11.65 18.53 0.71
CA ALA A 6 -11.83 19.65 1.61
C ALA A 6 -11.61 19.23 3.07
N THR A 7 -12.11 18.07 3.46
CA THR A 7 -11.91 17.52 4.79
C THR A 7 -10.42 17.23 5.04
N SER A 8 -9.74 16.66 4.06
CA SER A 8 -8.31 16.37 4.17
C SER A 8 -7.49 17.63 4.33
N THR A 9 -7.84 18.71 3.60
CA THR A 9 -7.16 19.99 3.69
C THR A 9 -7.29 20.57 5.10
N LYS A 10 -8.49 20.54 5.66
CA LYS A 10 -8.72 21.02 7.02
C LYS A 10 -7.95 20.18 8.05
N MET A 11 -7.94 18.88 7.88
CA MET A 11 -7.17 17.99 8.75
C MET A 11 -5.68 18.27 8.65
N LEU A 12 -5.17 18.49 7.44
CA LEU A 12 -3.75 18.81 7.25
C LEU A 12 -3.39 20.13 7.94
N GLN A 13 -4.25 21.14 7.85
CA GLN A 13 -4.02 22.41 8.55
C GLN A 13 -3.97 22.21 10.07
N THR A 14 -4.83 21.36 10.60
CA THR A 14 -4.89 21.05 12.02
C THR A 14 -3.67 20.23 12.45
N TYR A 15 -3.35 19.17 11.72
CA TYR A 15 -2.27 18.25 12.07
C TYR A 15 -0.90 18.71 11.61
N TRP A 16 -0.83 19.67 10.70
CA TRP A 16 0.44 20.19 10.20
C TRP A 16 1.32 20.72 11.32
N HIS A 17 0.69 21.26 12.34
CA HIS A 17 1.39 21.72 13.52
C HIS A 17 1.57 20.63 14.58
N ASN A 18 1.17 19.39 14.25
CA ASN A 18 1.20 18.27 15.18
C ASN A 18 2.31 17.30 14.76
N GLN A 19 3.41 17.34 15.49
CA GLN A 19 4.57 16.47 15.24
C GLN A 19 4.20 15.00 15.33
N LYS A 20 3.21 14.64 16.14
CA LYS A 20 2.76 13.25 16.28
C LYS A 20 2.19 12.72 14.97
N PHE A 21 1.35 13.50 14.30
CA PHE A 21 0.77 13.10 13.00
C PHE A 21 1.87 12.90 11.96
N GLU A 22 2.81 13.84 11.90
CA GLU A 22 3.94 13.74 10.97
C GLU A 22 4.78 12.49 11.24
N HIS A 23 5.05 12.20 12.50
CA HIS A 23 5.79 11.02 12.91
C HIS A 23 5.05 9.73 12.51
N GLU A 24 3.75 9.66 12.77
CA GLU A 24 2.93 8.50 12.41
C GLU A 24 2.90 8.28 10.90
N THR A 25 2.83 9.35 10.12
CA THR A 25 2.85 9.26 8.65
C THR A 25 4.18 8.69 8.17
N LYS A 26 5.29 9.12 8.75
CA LYS A 26 6.60 8.55 8.43
C LYS A 26 6.68 7.07 8.80
N CYS A 27 6.18 6.70 9.97
CA CYS A 27 6.19 5.31 10.41
C CYS A 27 5.37 4.44 9.46
N LYS A 28 4.19 4.90 9.04
CA LYS A 28 3.34 4.18 8.08
C LYS A 28 4.04 4.02 6.73
N GLY A 29 4.71 5.07 6.26
CA GLY A 29 5.48 5.00 5.01
C GLY A 29 6.59 3.95 5.08
N GLN A 30 7.30 3.89 6.19
CA GLN A 30 8.33 2.88 6.41
C GLN A 30 7.73 1.47 6.48
N MET A 31 6.56 1.32 7.11
CA MET A 31 5.87 0.04 7.18
C MET A 31 5.49 -0.47 5.79
N VAL A 32 4.95 0.40 4.94
CA VAL A 32 4.62 0.04 3.55
C VAL A 32 5.87 -0.45 2.83
N ARG A 33 6.92 0.36 2.85
CA ARG A 33 8.16 0.04 2.14
C ARG A 33 8.78 -1.26 2.63
N THR A 34 8.83 -1.44 3.94
CA THR A 34 9.37 -2.66 4.54
C THR A 34 8.54 -3.89 4.13
N SER A 35 7.21 -3.79 4.17
CA SER A 35 6.34 -4.89 3.80
C SER A 35 6.47 -5.24 2.32
N LEU A 36 6.50 -4.24 1.45
CA LEU A 36 6.67 -4.47 0.01
C LEU A 36 8.05 -5.06 -0.29
N GLN A 37 9.07 -4.58 0.40
CA GLN A 37 10.43 -5.13 0.22
C GLN A 37 10.50 -6.58 0.70
N THR A 38 9.83 -6.91 1.80
CA THR A 38 9.76 -8.28 2.30
C THR A 38 9.09 -9.20 1.29
N ILE A 39 7.99 -8.74 0.66
CA ILE A 39 7.32 -9.50 -0.40
C ILE A 39 8.27 -9.70 -1.59
N ALA A 40 8.96 -8.63 -2.00
CA ALA A 40 9.91 -8.72 -3.12
C ALA A 40 11.04 -9.72 -2.82
N ASP A 41 11.56 -9.70 -1.59
CA ASP A 41 12.63 -10.60 -1.17
C ASP A 41 12.15 -12.05 -1.07
N THR A 42 10.91 -12.24 -0.61
CA THR A 42 10.31 -13.58 -0.50
C THR A 42 10.19 -14.24 -1.86
N TYR A 43 9.85 -13.47 -2.88
CA TYR A 43 9.68 -13.97 -4.26
C TYR A 43 10.80 -13.45 -5.17
N GLU A 44 12.02 -13.57 -4.72
CA GLU A 44 13.21 -13.02 -5.38
C GLU A 44 13.32 -13.43 -6.85
N SER A 45 12.95 -14.65 -7.19
CA SER A 45 13.02 -15.15 -8.56
C SER A 45 12.07 -14.42 -9.51
N LEU A 46 11.05 -13.74 -9.00
CA LEU A 46 10.10 -13.00 -9.81
C LEU A 46 10.52 -11.55 -10.07
N ASN A 47 11.62 -11.12 -9.46
CA ASN A 47 12.23 -9.79 -9.69
C ASN A 47 11.27 -8.62 -9.47
N PHE A 48 10.49 -8.67 -8.38
CA PHE A 48 9.64 -7.55 -8.02
C PHE A 48 10.48 -6.34 -7.63
N GLU A 49 9.98 -5.14 -7.91
CA GLU A 49 10.65 -3.90 -7.54
C GLU A 49 9.74 -2.99 -6.75
N VAL A 50 10.25 -2.46 -5.63
CA VAL A 50 9.53 -1.46 -4.84
C VAL A 50 9.85 -0.08 -5.40
N SER A 51 8.82 0.74 -5.59
CA SER A 51 8.99 2.10 -6.06
C SER A 51 8.10 3.07 -5.28
N GLY A 52 8.42 4.36 -5.37
CA GLY A 52 7.66 5.41 -4.71
C GLY A 52 8.27 5.84 -3.39
N ASN A 53 7.59 6.77 -2.73
CA ASN A 53 8.04 7.38 -1.48
C ASN A 53 6.91 7.43 -0.46
N GLY A 54 7.26 7.23 0.81
CA GLY A 54 6.30 7.35 1.90
C GLY A 54 5.12 6.41 1.71
N LEU A 55 3.91 6.95 1.84
CA LEU A 55 2.68 6.17 1.68
C LEU A 55 2.34 5.85 0.23
N LEU A 56 3.05 6.44 -0.74
CA LEU A 56 2.79 6.25 -2.16
C LEU A 56 3.69 5.19 -2.79
N CYS A 57 4.09 4.19 -2.01
CA CYS A 57 4.89 3.08 -2.52
C CYS A 57 4.03 2.07 -3.26
N GLY A 58 4.59 1.49 -4.31
CA GLY A 58 3.97 0.40 -5.04
C GLY A 58 4.96 -0.72 -5.28
N LEU A 59 4.45 -1.90 -5.58
CA LEU A 59 5.27 -3.06 -5.93
C LEU A 59 5.07 -3.39 -7.39
N HIS A 60 6.13 -3.26 -8.17
CA HIS A 60 6.11 -3.59 -9.59
C HIS A 60 6.31 -5.10 -9.75
N VAL A 61 5.24 -5.80 -10.12
CA VAL A 61 5.26 -7.27 -10.20
C VAL A 61 5.60 -7.80 -11.60
N LYS A 62 5.67 -6.91 -12.60
CA LYS A 62 6.10 -7.22 -13.97
C LYS A 62 5.20 -8.23 -14.70
N ASP A 63 3.99 -8.44 -14.21
CA ASP A 63 3.04 -9.39 -14.76
C ASP A 63 1.63 -8.87 -14.48
N THR A 64 0.92 -8.47 -15.55
CA THR A 64 -0.43 -7.92 -15.44
C THR A 64 -1.41 -8.95 -14.85
N ASP A 65 -1.29 -10.20 -15.23
CA ASP A 65 -2.16 -11.25 -14.72
C ASP A 65 -1.96 -11.45 -13.22
N LEU A 66 -0.72 -11.49 -12.77
CA LEU A 66 -0.41 -11.60 -11.35
C LEU A 66 -0.94 -10.40 -10.57
N ALA A 67 -0.74 -9.18 -11.08
CA ALA A 67 -1.24 -7.97 -10.44
C ALA A 67 -2.75 -8.02 -10.26
N ASN A 68 -3.48 -8.47 -11.28
CA ASN A 68 -4.93 -8.60 -11.22
C ASN A 68 -5.36 -9.69 -10.24
N ARG A 69 -4.67 -10.81 -10.21
CA ARG A 69 -4.99 -11.90 -9.28
C ARG A 69 -4.76 -11.47 -7.83
N VAL A 70 -3.67 -10.75 -7.58
CA VAL A 70 -3.38 -10.22 -6.23
C VAL A 70 -4.44 -9.20 -5.81
N THR A 71 -4.83 -8.31 -6.72
CA THR A 71 -5.88 -7.33 -6.44
C THR A 71 -7.19 -8.01 -6.07
N ASN A 72 -7.59 -9.04 -6.80
CA ASN A 72 -8.79 -9.79 -6.51
C ASN A 72 -8.69 -10.56 -5.19
N ALA A 73 -7.54 -11.16 -4.91
CA ALA A 73 -7.32 -11.87 -3.65
C ALA A 73 -7.34 -10.90 -2.46
N ALA A 74 -6.79 -9.71 -2.63
CA ALA A 74 -6.83 -8.68 -1.59
C ALA A 74 -8.27 -8.22 -1.32
N PHE A 75 -9.05 -8.03 -2.37
CA PHE A 75 -10.46 -7.66 -2.23
C PHE A 75 -11.24 -8.74 -1.46
N GLY A 76 -10.97 -10.01 -1.72
CA GLY A 76 -11.57 -11.11 -0.97
C GLY A 76 -11.19 -11.12 0.50
N ARG A 77 -10.12 -10.43 0.88
CA ARG A 77 -9.66 -10.24 2.26
C ARG A 77 -10.02 -8.87 2.81
N GLN A 78 -10.97 -8.18 2.16
CA GLN A 78 -11.45 -6.87 2.58
C GLN A 78 -10.37 -5.78 2.52
N LEU A 79 -9.45 -5.91 1.57
CA LEU A 79 -8.40 -4.93 1.35
C LEU A 79 -8.49 -4.42 -0.09
N ILE A 80 -8.59 -3.11 -0.25
CA ILE A 80 -8.64 -2.50 -1.58
C ILE A 80 -7.24 -2.04 -1.96
N VAL A 81 -6.74 -2.57 -3.06
CA VAL A 81 -5.50 -2.11 -3.68
C VAL A 81 -5.78 -1.83 -5.15
N GLU A 82 -4.91 -1.03 -5.75
CA GLU A 82 -5.07 -0.66 -7.15
C GLU A 82 -3.91 -1.20 -7.96
N THR A 83 -4.18 -1.48 -9.25
CA THR A 83 -3.12 -1.70 -10.21
C THR A 83 -2.88 -0.39 -10.96
N CYS A 84 -1.64 -0.11 -11.28
CA CYS A 84 -1.29 1.09 -12.01
C CYS A 84 -0.02 0.86 -12.85
N GLY A 85 0.43 1.90 -13.52
CA GLY A 85 1.58 1.83 -14.41
C GLY A 85 1.20 1.34 -15.81
N SER A 86 2.19 1.29 -16.67
CA SER A 86 1.99 0.82 -18.04
C SER A 86 1.69 -0.68 -18.01
N GLY A 87 0.51 -1.08 -18.52
CA GLY A 87 0.08 -2.48 -18.51
C GLY A 87 -0.42 -2.97 -17.16
N ASP A 88 -0.72 -2.07 -16.23
CA ASP A 88 -1.27 -2.42 -14.90
C ASP A 88 -0.43 -3.46 -14.16
N GLN A 89 0.88 -3.28 -14.17
CA GLN A 89 1.81 -4.22 -13.56
C GLN A 89 2.28 -3.82 -12.16
N VAL A 90 1.77 -2.70 -11.63
CA VAL A 90 2.15 -2.20 -10.30
C VAL A 90 0.98 -2.36 -9.35
N VAL A 91 1.21 -3.02 -8.23
CA VAL A 91 0.25 -3.14 -7.14
C VAL A 91 0.51 -2.02 -6.15
N LYS A 92 -0.50 -1.22 -5.86
CA LYS A 92 -0.38 -0.02 -5.05
C LYS A 92 -1.42 0.01 -3.95
N LEU A 93 -0.96 0.19 -2.72
CA LEU A 93 -1.82 0.34 -1.56
C LEU A 93 -2.00 1.84 -1.29
N LEU A 94 -3.25 2.30 -1.22
CA LEU A 94 -3.59 3.69 -0.96
C LEU A 94 -4.40 3.79 0.33
N PRO A 95 -3.77 3.67 1.49
CA PRO A 95 -4.51 3.72 2.75
C PRO A 95 -4.94 5.14 3.08
N PRO A 96 -6.10 5.34 3.76
CA PRO A 96 -6.45 6.65 4.29
C PRO A 96 -5.41 7.12 5.31
N LEU A 97 -5.14 8.44 5.33
CA LEU A 97 -4.17 9.02 6.26
C LEU A 97 -4.59 8.85 7.72
N THR A 98 -5.90 8.71 7.96
CA THR A 98 -6.46 8.58 9.30
C THR A 98 -6.49 7.14 9.82
N THR A 99 -6.03 6.18 9.01
CA THR A 99 -5.96 4.78 9.43
C THR A 99 -5.00 4.65 10.62
N THR A 100 -5.40 3.92 11.65
CA THR A 100 -4.52 3.67 12.79
C THR A 100 -3.35 2.78 12.40
N VAL A 101 -2.28 2.82 13.19
CA VAL A 101 -1.10 1.99 12.92
C VAL A 101 -1.49 0.50 12.95
N ASP A 102 -2.35 0.10 13.88
CA ASP A 102 -2.77 -1.30 13.99
C ASP A 102 -3.60 -1.74 12.79
N GLU A 103 -4.54 -0.90 12.34
CA GLU A 103 -5.33 -1.17 11.14
C GLU A 103 -4.45 -1.25 9.90
N PHE A 104 -3.46 -0.37 9.85
CA PHE A 104 -2.51 -0.31 8.74
C PHE A 104 -1.65 -1.57 8.67
N ARG A 105 -1.16 -2.02 9.82
CA ARG A 105 -0.40 -3.27 9.92
C ARG A 105 -1.24 -4.47 9.49
N ASP A 106 -2.50 -4.51 9.92
CA ASP A 106 -3.43 -5.57 9.52
C ASP A 106 -3.63 -5.58 7.99
N GLY A 107 -3.78 -4.39 7.39
CA GLY A 107 -3.88 -4.27 5.93
C GLY A 107 -2.66 -4.82 5.21
N LEU A 108 -1.47 -4.53 5.71
CA LEU A 108 -0.23 -5.03 5.12
C LEU A 108 -0.11 -6.55 5.25
N GLU A 109 -0.57 -7.12 6.36
CA GLU A 109 -0.61 -8.57 6.52
C GLU A 109 -1.56 -9.22 5.53
N ARG A 110 -2.72 -8.61 5.29
CA ARG A 110 -3.68 -9.08 4.29
C ARG A 110 -3.09 -9.03 2.88
N LEU A 111 -2.33 -8.00 2.58
CA LEU A 111 -1.64 -7.89 1.30
C LEU A 111 -0.62 -9.02 1.14
N THR A 112 0.16 -9.28 2.17
CA THR A 112 1.13 -10.38 2.17
C THR A 112 0.42 -11.72 1.93
N ASP A 113 -0.72 -11.93 2.60
CA ASP A 113 -1.52 -13.16 2.42
C ASP A 113 -2.09 -13.27 1.01
N ALA A 114 -2.48 -12.13 0.40
CA ALA A 114 -2.98 -12.12 -0.97
C ALA A 114 -1.90 -12.55 -1.95
N PHE A 115 -0.67 -12.06 -1.77
CA PHE A 115 0.46 -12.51 -2.59
C PHE A 115 0.73 -14.01 -2.39
N ALA A 116 0.73 -14.47 -1.15
CA ALA A 116 0.95 -15.89 -0.87
C ALA A 116 -0.12 -16.78 -1.51
N ALA A 117 -1.36 -16.31 -1.56
CA ALA A 117 -2.46 -17.06 -2.19
C ALA A 117 -2.31 -17.15 -3.71
N CYS A 118 -1.66 -16.17 -4.34
CA CYS A 118 -1.49 -16.12 -5.79
C CYS A 118 -0.19 -16.77 -6.27
N ILE A 119 0.80 -16.86 -5.39
CA ILE A 119 2.14 -17.38 -5.72
C ILE A 119 2.38 -18.58 -4.82
N SER A 120 2.21 -19.74 -5.35
CA SER A 120 2.40 -20.97 -4.58
C SER A 120 3.54 -21.80 -5.12
#